data_ee79a0c09a3fa1cd924d247455f6ec0d
#
_entry.id   ee79a0c09a3fa1cd924d247455f6ec0d
#
_cell.length_a   1.000
_cell.length_b   1.000
_cell.length_c   1.000
_cell.angle_alpha   90.00
_cell.angle_beta   90.00
_cell.angle_gamma   90.00
#
_symmetry.space_group_name_H-M   'P 1'
#
loop_
_entity.id
_entity.type
_entity.pdbx_description
1 polymer ?
#
loop_
_entity_poly.entity_id
_entity_poly.type
_entity_poly.pdbx_seq_one_letter_code
_entity_poly.pdbx_strand_id
1 'polypeptide(L)'
;MLTSEITGNLPEIIGNEENFYEGNLILYFLILFYNSNNLRNPYHNFRHTLRVLWLCQKACRYYQKKLTPRQMRNLLIAALFHDFDHPGHPHPGEQDPDRINIRIAIAGLRRHITADDRASLPEIEALIEATHYPYRTAGEELDLLGKILRDADLAQVLSPVWIQQVVIGLAGERGVKPIEVLKAQAPFLDTLSFHTRWARQMFPQELIKAKIGEAEKLVRLLETDPAIAANSA
;
A
#
# COMPACT_ATOMS: atom_id res chain seq x y z
N MET A 1 11.93 -18.70 -5.92
CA MET A 1 11.73 -18.29 -4.50
C MET A 1 11.00 -16.95 -4.31
N LEU A 2 10.94 -16.07 -5.31
CA LEU A 2 10.35 -14.72 -5.18
C LEU A 2 8.81 -14.66 -5.25
N THR A 3 8.14 -15.67 -5.77
CA THR A 3 6.67 -15.69 -5.92
C THR A 3 5.92 -16.10 -4.66
N SER A 4 6.53 -16.89 -3.78
CA SER A 4 5.89 -17.35 -2.54
C SER A 4 5.81 -16.28 -1.45
N GLU A 5 6.70 -15.27 -1.49
CA GLU A 5 6.68 -14.18 -0.51
C GLU A 5 5.60 -13.11 -0.79
N ILE A 6 5.14 -13.01 -2.05
CA ILE A 6 4.15 -12.00 -2.45
C ILE A 6 2.71 -12.48 -2.25
N THR A 7 2.50 -13.77 -2.39
CA THR A 7 1.16 -14.35 -2.31
C THR A 7 0.92 -15.07 -1.01
N GLY A 8 1.88 -15.07 -0.05
CA GLY A 8 1.78 -15.76 1.22
C GLY A 8 0.40 -16.42 1.39
N ASN A 9 0.14 -17.29 2.13
CA ASN A 9 -1.08 -18.08 2.23
C ASN A 9 -2.39 -17.23 2.21
N LEU A 10 -2.67 -16.58 1.07
CA LEU A 10 -3.82 -15.68 0.93
C LEU A 10 -5.15 -16.36 1.31
N PRO A 11 -5.41 -17.63 0.91
CA PRO A 11 -6.58 -18.36 1.38
C PRO A 11 -6.67 -18.45 2.91
N GLU A 12 -5.57 -18.71 3.60
CA GLU A 12 -5.55 -18.74 5.07
C GLU A 12 -5.83 -17.38 5.68
N ILE A 13 -5.29 -16.30 5.09
CA ILE A 13 -5.56 -14.93 5.56
C ILE A 13 -7.03 -14.60 5.37
N ILE A 14 -7.58 -14.82 4.18
CA ILE A 14 -8.96 -14.47 3.84
C ILE A 14 -9.97 -15.37 4.59
N GLY A 15 -9.70 -16.67 4.65
CA GLY A 15 -10.55 -17.65 5.34
C GLY A 15 -10.42 -17.62 6.85
N ASN A 16 -9.34 -17.02 7.39
CA ASN A 16 -9.01 -17.01 8.82
C ASN A 16 -8.95 -18.44 9.40
N GLU A 17 -8.28 -19.35 8.71
CA GLU A 17 -8.23 -20.76 9.07
C GLU A 17 -7.69 -21.01 10.50
N GLU A 18 -6.81 -20.14 10.98
CA GLU A 18 -6.26 -20.23 12.34
C GLU A 18 -7.10 -19.49 13.40
N ASN A 19 -8.26 -18.94 13.06
CA ASN A 19 -9.08 -18.10 13.93
C ASN A 19 -8.29 -16.96 14.59
N PHE A 20 -7.41 -16.34 13.82
CA PHE A 20 -6.45 -15.34 14.30
C PHE A 20 -7.11 -13.98 14.58
N TYR A 21 -8.19 -13.68 13.87
CA TYR A 21 -9.02 -12.49 14.05
C TYR A 21 -10.52 -12.90 14.06
N GLU A 22 -11.45 -11.97 14.33
CA GLU A 22 -12.87 -12.30 14.34
C GLU A 22 -13.43 -12.56 12.95
N GLY A 23 -14.16 -13.67 12.78
CA GLY A 23 -14.80 -14.06 11.51
C GLY A 23 -13.80 -14.32 10.40
N ASN A 24 -14.17 -14.02 9.15
CA ASN A 24 -13.33 -14.13 7.95
C ASN A 24 -13.48 -12.89 7.06
N LEU A 25 -12.65 -12.78 6.02
CA LEU A 25 -12.65 -11.67 5.07
C LEU A 25 -13.22 -12.04 3.69
N ILE A 26 -13.80 -13.23 3.55
CA ILE A 26 -14.22 -13.77 2.25
C ILE A 26 -15.13 -12.80 1.51
N LEU A 27 -16.16 -12.25 2.18
CA LEU A 27 -17.09 -11.33 1.54
C LEU A 27 -16.40 -10.05 1.07
N TYR A 28 -15.54 -9.44 1.90
CA TYR A 28 -14.79 -8.23 1.53
C TYR A 28 -13.83 -8.48 0.37
N PHE A 29 -13.18 -9.65 0.37
CA PHE A 29 -12.32 -10.07 -0.74
C PHE A 29 -13.10 -10.23 -2.05
N LEU A 30 -14.28 -10.85 -2.00
CA LEU A 30 -15.16 -10.99 -3.16
C LEU A 30 -15.65 -9.63 -3.67
N ILE A 31 -16.01 -8.72 -2.75
CA ILE A 31 -16.40 -7.35 -3.08
C ILE A 31 -15.25 -6.65 -3.82
N LEU A 32 -14.05 -6.69 -3.27
CA LEU A 32 -12.87 -6.11 -3.91
C LEU A 32 -12.65 -6.71 -5.30
N PHE A 33 -12.73 -8.04 -5.42
CA PHE A 33 -12.44 -8.77 -6.66
C PHE A 33 -13.47 -8.53 -7.77
N TYR A 34 -14.74 -8.38 -7.44
CA TYR A 34 -15.81 -8.25 -8.42
C TYR A 34 -16.35 -6.84 -8.60
N ASN A 35 -16.20 -5.98 -7.62
CA ASN A 35 -16.83 -4.66 -7.60
C ASN A 35 -15.83 -3.49 -7.65
N SER A 36 -14.53 -3.71 -7.39
CA SER A 36 -13.55 -2.63 -7.46
C SER A 36 -13.09 -2.37 -8.90
N ASN A 37 -13.02 -1.08 -9.26
CA ASN A 37 -12.55 -0.66 -10.58
C ASN A 37 -11.03 -0.62 -10.70
N ASN A 38 -10.29 -0.65 -9.58
CA ASN A 38 -8.84 -0.50 -9.58
C ASN A 38 -8.04 -1.78 -9.89
N LEU A 39 -8.69 -2.91 -10.20
CA LEU A 39 -8.00 -4.16 -10.52
C LEU A 39 -6.98 -4.05 -11.65
N ARG A 40 -7.22 -3.14 -12.61
CA ARG A 40 -6.40 -2.95 -13.82
C ARG A 40 -5.47 -1.75 -13.75
N ASN A 41 -5.48 -1.02 -12.65
CA ASN A 41 -4.59 0.14 -12.51
C ASN A 41 -3.13 -0.29 -12.59
N PRO A 42 -2.25 0.52 -13.17
CA PRO A 42 -0.84 0.19 -13.27
C PRO A 42 -0.15 0.05 -11.90
N TYR A 43 -0.51 0.90 -10.91
CA TYR A 43 0.08 0.87 -9.56
C TYR A 43 -0.93 0.54 -8.46
N HIS A 44 -2.00 1.36 -8.27
CA HIS A 44 -3.04 1.15 -7.25
C HIS A 44 -3.99 0.02 -7.68
N ASN A 45 -3.46 -1.18 -7.78
CA ASN A 45 -4.14 -2.36 -8.30
C ASN A 45 -4.31 -3.45 -7.21
N PHE A 46 -4.98 -4.52 -7.61
CA PHE A 46 -5.23 -5.67 -6.74
C PHE A 46 -3.95 -6.25 -6.10
N ARG A 47 -2.84 -6.25 -6.83
CA ARG A 47 -1.55 -6.75 -6.32
C ARG A 47 -1.01 -5.87 -5.19
N HIS A 48 -1.12 -4.54 -5.32
CA HIS A 48 -0.76 -3.61 -4.27
C HIS A 48 -1.61 -3.87 -3.01
N THR A 49 -2.93 -3.88 -3.17
CA THR A 49 -3.87 -4.13 -2.06
C THR A 49 -3.58 -5.45 -1.33
N LEU A 50 -3.35 -6.54 -2.07
CA LEU A 50 -3.03 -7.84 -1.46
C LEU A 50 -1.68 -7.85 -0.73
N ARG A 51 -0.71 -7.11 -1.23
CA ARG A 51 0.56 -6.95 -0.53
C ARG A 51 0.39 -6.19 0.78
N VAL A 52 -0.37 -5.10 0.77
CA VAL A 52 -0.69 -4.34 2.00
C VAL A 52 -1.43 -5.23 3.00
N LEU A 53 -2.44 -5.99 2.55
CA LEU A 53 -3.15 -6.97 3.40
C LEU A 53 -2.18 -7.98 4.03
N TRP A 54 -1.30 -8.57 3.24
CA TRP A 54 -0.32 -9.55 3.72
C TRP A 54 0.64 -8.94 4.75
N LEU A 55 1.14 -7.73 4.50
CA LEU A 55 2.01 -7.01 5.43
C LEU A 55 1.29 -6.66 6.74
N CYS A 56 0.04 -6.20 6.66
CA CYS A 56 -0.79 -5.96 7.84
C CYS A 56 -1.01 -7.24 8.66
N GLN A 57 -1.28 -8.38 8.00
CA GLN A 57 -1.40 -9.67 8.69
C GLN A 57 -0.09 -10.08 9.39
N LYS A 58 1.08 -9.88 8.76
CA LYS A 58 2.38 -10.11 9.38
C LYS A 58 2.60 -9.22 10.62
N ALA A 59 2.22 -7.96 10.53
CA ALA A 59 2.28 -7.04 11.66
C ALA A 59 1.32 -7.45 12.78
N CYS A 60 0.10 -7.88 12.45
CA CYS A 60 -0.85 -8.43 13.42
C CYS A 60 -0.25 -9.63 14.18
N ARG A 61 0.41 -10.56 13.48
CA ARG A 61 1.10 -11.69 14.13
C ARG A 61 2.22 -11.22 15.05
N TYR A 62 3.00 -10.22 14.64
CA TYR A 62 4.05 -9.65 15.49
C TYR A 62 3.49 -8.99 16.76
N TYR A 63 2.34 -8.32 16.64
CA TYR A 63 1.69 -7.61 17.74
C TYR A 63 0.52 -8.37 18.37
N GLN A 64 0.36 -9.68 18.14
CA GLN A 64 -0.79 -10.48 18.59
C GLN A 64 -1.09 -10.39 20.10
N LYS A 65 -0.07 -10.12 20.94
CA LYS A 65 -0.23 -9.94 22.40
C LYS A 65 -0.74 -8.53 22.77
N LYS A 66 -0.77 -7.59 21.83
CA LYS A 66 -1.15 -6.19 22.03
C LYS A 66 -2.45 -5.81 21.33
N LEU A 67 -2.87 -6.61 20.35
CA LEU A 67 -4.04 -6.35 19.53
C LEU A 67 -5.14 -7.36 19.86
N THR A 68 -6.37 -6.88 19.95
CA THR A 68 -7.55 -7.75 20.05
C THR A 68 -7.86 -8.35 18.67
N PRO A 69 -8.56 -9.52 18.60
CA PRO A 69 -9.03 -10.08 17.34
C PRO A 69 -9.88 -9.10 16.52
N ARG A 70 -10.68 -8.24 17.16
CA ARG A 70 -11.46 -7.19 16.51
C ARG A 70 -10.57 -6.12 15.89
N GLN A 71 -9.57 -5.64 16.60
CA GLN A 71 -8.62 -4.66 16.07
C GLN A 71 -7.84 -5.20 14.86
N MET A 72 -7.41 -6.46 14.92
CA MET A 72 -6.78 -7.12 13.77
C MET A 72 -7.72 -7.18 12.57
N ARG A 73 -9.00 -7.55 12.78
CA ARG A 73 -10.02 -7.56 11.73
C ARG A 73 -10.20 -6.17 11.11
N ASN A 74 -10.35 -5.13 11.93
CA ASN A 74 -10.54 -3.75 11.46
C ASN A 74 -9.37 -3.29 10.58
N LEU A 75 -8.14 -3.58 10.98
CA LEU A 75 -6.94 -3.29 10.20
C LEU A 75 -6.93 -4.04 8.85
N LEU A 76 -7.30 -5.32 8.84
CA LEU A 76 -7.30 -6.12 7.60
C LEU A 76 -8.41 -5.68 6.64
N ILE A 77 -9.57 -5.25 7.14
CA ILE A 77 -10.63 -4.62 6.33
C ILE A 77 -10.12 -3.29 5.75
N ALA A 78 -9.49 -2.45 6.59
CA ALA A 78 -8.90 -1.20 6.11
C ALA A 78 -7.86 -1.44 5.02
N ALA A 79 -7.00 -2.46 5.16
CA ALA A 79 -6.01 -2.84 4.16
C ALA A 79 -6.64 -3.28 2.83
N LEU A 80 -7.81 -3.92 2.84
CA LEU A 80 -8.54 -4.27 1.62
C LEU A 80 -9.18 -3.05 0.94
N PHE A 81 -9.58 -2.05 1.71
CA PHE A 81 -10.37 -0.92 1.21
C PHE A 81 -9.59 0.38 1.04
N HIS A 82 -8.34 0.52 1.50
CA HIS A 82 -7.62 1.80 1.51
C HIS A 82 -7.53 2.46 0.12
N ASP A 83 -7.44 1.66 -0.93
CA ASP A 83 -7.42 2.09 -2.35
C ASP A 83 -8.65 1.62 -3.13
N PHE A 84 -9.75 1.26 -2.47
CA PHE A 84 -10.94 0.76 -3.17
C PHE A 84 -11.45 1.79 -4.18
N ASP A 85 -11.68 1.34 -5.44
CA ASP A 85 -12.12 2.17 -6.56
C ASP A 85 -11.16 3.33 -6.92
N HIS A 86 -9.85 3.23 -6.53
CA HIS A 86 -8.86 4.20 -6.96
C HIS A 86 -8.87 4.36 -8.49
N PRO A 87 -9.00 5.59 -9.04
CA PRO A 87 -9.21 5.78 -10.48
C PRO A 87 -7.97 5.47 -11.33
N GLY A 88 -6.77 5.39 -10.75
CA GLY A 88 -5.53 5.08 -11.47
C GLY A 88 -5.04 6.19 -12.41
N HIS A 89 -5.50 7.42 -12.21
CA HIS A 89 -5.06 8.59 -12.96
C HIS A 89 -5.16 9.85 -12.08
N PRO A 90 -4.43 10.92 -12.42
CA PRO A 90 -4.53 12.19 -11.71
C PRO A 90 -5.95 12.77 -11.80
N HIS A 91 -6.31 13.57 -10.79
CA HIS A 91 -7.52 14.41 -10.81
C HIS A 91 -7.13 15.81 -11.29
N PRO A 92 -7.35 16.17 -12.58
CA PRO A 92 -6.94 17.46 -13.12
C PRO A 92 -7.59 18.62 -12.37
N GLY A 93 -6.77 19.61 -11.99
CA GLY A 93 -7.25 20.81 -11.30
C GLY A 93 -7.43 20.66 -9.79
N GLU A 94 -7.25 19.48 -9.24
CA GLU A 94 -7.34 19.25 -7.78
C GLU A 94 -6.02 19.54 -7.07
N GLN A 95 -6.09 20.29 -5.98
CA GLN A 95 -4.94 20.60 -5.13
C GLN A 95 -4.52 19.42 -4.23
N ASP A 96 -5.45 18.52 -3.96
CA ASP A 96 -5.28 17.35 -3.09
C ASP A 96 -5.97 16.13 -3.72
N PRO A 97 -5.37 15.56 -4.77
CA PRO A 97 -5.95 14.43 -5.49
C PRO A 97 -6.12 13.19 -4.61
N ASP A 98 -5.22 12.98 -3.65
CA ASP A 98 -5.29 11.82 -2.76
C ASP A 98 -6.49 11.91 -1.80
N ARG A 99 -6.90 13.11 -1.41
CA ARG A 99 -8.13 13.31 -0.63
C ARG A 99 -9.37 12.79 -1.34
N ILE A 100 -9.39 12.86 -2.67
CA ILE A 100 -10.48 12.31 -3.48
C ILE A 100 -10.45 10.78 -3.41
N ASN A 101 -9.25 10.18 -3.56
CA ASN A 101 -9.07 8.74 -3.49
C ASN A 101 -9.53 8.18 -2.14
N ILE A 102 -9.13 8.81 -1.04
CA ILE A 102 -9.58 8.45 0.31
C ILE A 102 -11.11 8.52 0.45
N ARG A 103 -11.75 9.57 -0.07
CA ARG A 103 -13.22 9.69 -0.05
C ARG A 103 -13.90 8.60 -0.85
N ILE A 104 -13.36 8.24 -2.01
CA ILE A 104 -13.87 7.14 -2.84
C ILE A 104 -13.77 5.81 -2.07
N ALA A 105 -12.60 5.53 -1.47
CA ALA A 105 -12.36 4.33 -0.68
C ALA A 105 -13.33 4.21 0.51
N ILE A 106 -13.52 5.28 1.28
CA ILE A 106 -14.46 5.34 2.39
C ILE A 106 -15.91 5.17 1.91
N ALA A 107 -16.30 5.80 0.81
CA ALA A 107 -17.63 5.61 0.24
C ALA A 107 -17.87 4.16 -0.19
N GLY A 108 -16.85 3.49 -0.76
CA GLY A 108 -16.86 2.07 -1.06
C GLY A 108 -17.03 1.22 0.20
N LEU A 109 -16.24 1.48 1.25
CA LEU A 109 -16.36 0.80 2.53
C LEU A 109 -17.79 0.94 3.10
N ARG A 110 -18.34 2.16 3.17
CA ARG A 110 -19.69 2.43 3.68
C ARG A 110 -20.77 1.67 2.94
N ARG A 111 -20.62 1.51 1.63
CA ARG A 111 -21.56 0.76 0.79
C ARG A 111 -21.54 -0.73 1.08
N HIS A 112 -20.39 -1.26 1.44
CA HIS A 112 -20.16 -2.69 1.50
C HIS A 112 -19.92 -3.24 2.91
N ILE A 113 -19.87 -2.38 3.94
CA ILE A 113 -19.66 -2.81 5.32
C ILE A 113 -20.79 -3.76 5.78
N THR A 114 -20.42 -4.89 6.35
CA THR A 114 -21.38 -5.89 6.86
C THR A 114 -22.06 -5.40 8.13
N ALA A 115 -23.18 -6.04 8.50
CA ALA A 115 -23.86 -5.73 9.75
C ALA A 115 -22.95 -5.96 10.97
N ASP A 116 -22.15 -7.03 10.95
CA ASP A 116 -21.25 -7.42 12.04
C ASP A 116 -20.09 -6.43 12.25
N ASP A 117 -19.69 -5.73 11.19
CA ASP A 117 -18.59 -4.76 11.24
C ASP A 117 -19.05 -3.30 11.32
N ARG A 118 -20.35 -3.04 11.22
CA ARG A 118 -20.91 -1.68 11.18
C ARG A 118 -20.55 -0.85 12.42
N ALA A 119 -20.46 -1.47 13.58
CA ALA A 119 -20.06 -0.78 14.80
C ALA A 119 -18.59 -0.32 14.77
N SER A 120 -17.74 -1.00 13.99
CA SER A 120 -16.32 -0.65 13.79
C SER A 120 -16.07 0.33 12.64
N LEU A 121 -17.11 0.74 11.90
CA LEU A 121 -16.97 1.61 10.73
C LEU A 121 -16.14 2.87 11.01
N PRO A 122 -16.35 3.64 12.09
CA PRO A 122 -15.55 4.83 12.36
C PRO A 122 -14.05 4.53 12.55
N GLU A 123 -13.72 3.41 13.19
CA GLU A 123 -12.32 2.99 13.38
C GLU A 123 -11.67 2.62 12.05
N ILE A 124 -12.37 1.86 11.19
CA ILE A 124 -11.87 1.44 9.89
C ILE A 124 -11.69 2.65 8.96
N GLU A 125 -12.61 3.62 8.99
CA GLU A 125 -12.49 4.88 8.24
C GLU A 125 -11.26 5.68 8.69
N ALA A 126 -11.03 5.79 10.00
CA ALA A 126 -9.85 6.47 10.53
C ALA A 126 -8.53 5.82 10.08
N LEU A 127 -8.51 4.49 9.96
CA LEU A 127 -7.35 3.77 9.41
C LEU A 127 -7.12 4.11 7.92
N ILE A 128 -8.18 4.15 7.11
CA ILE A 128 -8.07 4.56 5.70
C ILE A 128 -7.61 6.02 5.61
N GLU A 129 -8.14 6.94 6.41
CA GLU A 129 -7.68 8.33 6.46
C GLU A 129 -6.20 8.45 6.83
N ALA A 130 -5.65 7.52 7.60
CA ALA A 130 -4.23 7.52 7.96
C ALA A 130 -3.29 7.27 6.77
N THR A 131 -3.77 6.71 5.65
CA THR A 131 -2.96 6.49 4.43
C THR A 131 -2.91 7.71 3.51
N HIS A 132 -3.71 8.76 3.74
CA HIS A 132 -3.73 9.98 2.93
C HIS A 132 -2.33 10.60 2.76
N TYR A 133 -1.86 10.73 1.52
CA TYR A 133 -0.54 11.26 1.18
C TYR A 133 -0.64 12.55 0.35
N PRO A 134 0.16 13.60 0.60
CA PRO A 134 1.14 13.72 1.69
C PRO A 134 0.50 13.75 3.08
N TYR A 135 1.17 13.14 4.05
CA TYR A 135 0.61 12.92 5.37
C TYR A 135 0.24 14.23 6.08
N ARG A 136 -1.03 14.36 6.46
CA ARG A 136 -1.54 15.48 7.27
C ARG A 136 -1.40 15.24 8.76
N THR A 137 -1.53 13.97 9.17
CA THR A 137 -1.33 13.54 10.55
C THR A 137 0.09 13.00 10.69
N ALA A 138 0.86 13.54 11.63
CA ALA A 138 2.19 13.03 11.93
C ALA A 138 2.12 11.57 12.35
N GLY A 139 3.10 10.76 11.96
CA GLY A 139 3.09 9.33 12.27
C GLY A 139 3.08 9.04 13.77
N GLU A 140 3.67 9.92 14.57
CA GLU A 140 3.70 9.84 16.03
C GLU A 140 2.31 9.96 16.66
N GLU A 141 1.40 10.70 16.03
CA GLU A 141 0.03 10.94 16.50
C GLU A 141 -0.92 9.78 16.21
N LEU A 142 -0.55 8.90 15.29
CA LEU A 142 -1.35 7.72 14.97
C LEU A 142 -1.29 6.68 16.09
N ASP A 143 -2.36 5.93 16.23
CA ASP A 143 -2.35 4.71 17.02
C ASP A 143 -1.50 3.60 16.35
N LEU A 144 -1.41 2.44 17.00
CA LEU A 144 -0.61 1.33 16.47
C LEU A 144 -1.15 0.81 15.14
N LEU A 145 -2.45 0.77 14.95
CA LEU A 145 -3.08 0.23 13.75
C LEU A 145 -2.86 1.15 12.55
N GLY A 146 -3.05 2.46 12.74
CA GLY A 146 -2.77 3.47 11.72
C GLY A 146 -1.30 3.49 11.32
N LYS A 147 -0.38 3.35 12.28
CA LYS A 147 1.06 3.19 12.01
C LYS A 147 1.35 1.95 11.17
N ILE A 148 0.73 0.81 11.50
CA ILE A 148 0.93 -0.44 10.76
C ILE A 148 0.44 -0.30 9.32
N LEU A 149 -0.76 0.25 9.10
CA LEU A 149 -1.32 0.38 7.76
C LEU A 149 -0.47 1.31 6.89
N ARG A 150 -0.06 2.47 7.42
CA ARG A 150 0.83 3.41 6.72
C ARG A 150 2.19 2.79 6.39
N ASP A 151 2.80 2.08 7.34
CA ASP A 151 4.07 1.37 7.11
C ASP A 151 3.94 0.29 6.04
N ALA A 152 2.83 -0.46 6.05
CA ALA A 152 2.56 -1.53 5.08
C ALA A 152 2.36 -0.99 3.66
N ASP A 153 1.63 0.12 3.51
CA ASP A 153 1.36 0.78 2.24
C ASP A 153 2.67 1.31 1.63
N LEU A 154 3.45 2.07 2.39
CA LEU A 154 4.75 2.60 1.95
C LEU A 154 5.78 1.52 1.58
N ALA A 155 5.70 0.34 2.17
CA ALA A 155 6.68 -0.71 1.96
C ALA A 155 6.71 -1.28 0.53
N GLN A 156 5.77 -0.89 -0.34
CA GLN A 156 5.75 -1.29 -1.75
C GLN A 156 7.05 -0.90 -2.48
N VAL A 157 7.63 0.25 -2.16
CA VAL A 157 8.88 0.75 -2.78
C VAL A 157 10.10 -0.12 -2.48
N LEU A 158 10.04 -0.93 -1.42
CA LEU A 158 11.10 -1.87 -1.03
C LEU A 158 10.87 -3.29 -1.56
N SER A 159 9.83 -3.49 -2.37
CA SER A 159 9.52 -4.77 -3.01
C SER A 159 10.62 -5.18 -4.00
N PRO A 160 10.93 -6.49 -4.18
CA PRO A 160 11.80 -6.97 -5.24
C PRO A 160 11.35 -6.58 -6.65
N VAL A 161 10.06 -6.36 -6.84
CA VAL A 161 9.44 -5.96 -8.13
C VAL A 161 9.11 -4.48 -8.20
N TRP A 162 9.78 -3.64 -7.41
CA TRP A 162 9.50 -2.21 -7.29
C TRP A 162 9.61 -1.45 -8.61
N ILE A 163 10.53 -1.83 -9.49
CA ILE A 163 10.66 -1.17 -10.82
C ILE A 163 9.36 -1.33 -11.59
N GLN A 164 8.87 -2.55 -11.71
CA GLN A 164 7.63 -2.80 -12.46
C GLN A 164 6.41 -2.22 -11.76
N GLN A 165 6.30 -2.45 -10.46
CA GLN A 165 5.12 -2.08 -9.69
C GLN A 165 5.10 -0.59 -9.38
N VAL A 166 6.21 0.00 -8.93
CA VAL A 166 6.26 1.40 -8.51
C VAL A 166 6.67 2.30 -9.66
N VAL A 167 7.85 2.07 -10.26
CA VAL A 167 8.37 2.99 -11.27
C VAL A 167 7.49 3.00 -12.52
N ILE A 168 7.26 1.83 -13.12
CA ILE A 168 6.45 1.73 -14.34
C ILE A 168 4.96 1.96 -14.01
N GLY A 169 4.48 1.41 -12.90
CA GLY A 169 3.09 1.56 -12.48
C GLY A 169 2.69 3.03 -12.24
N LEU A 170 3.44 3.76 -11.40
CA LEU A 170 3.17 5.18 -11.16
C LEU A 170 3.38 6.05 -12.39
N ALA A 171 4.36 5.72 -13.25
CA ALA A 171 4.54 6.43 -14.51
C ALA A 171 3.29 6.32 -15.40
N GLY A 172 2.73 5.10 -15.50
CA GLY A 172 1.48 4.86 -16.23
C GLY A 172 0.29 5.62 -15.67
N GLU A 173 0.12 5.64 -14.35
CA GLU A 173 -0.99 6.37 -13.70
C GLU A 173 -0.83 7.89 -13.80
N ARG A 174 0.40 8.40 -13.73
CA ARG A 174 0.68 9.85 -13.80
C ARG A 174 0.81 10.38 -15.22
N GLY A 175 0.86 9.50 -16.22
CA GLY A 175 1.07 9.89 -17.61
C GLY A 175 2.45 10.52 -17.87
N VAL A 176 3.48 10.08 -17.12
CA VAL A 176 4.87 10.56 -17.23
C VAL A 176 5.81 9.46 -17.71
N LYS A 177 7.03 9.82 -18.11
CA LYS A 177 8.02 8.80 -18.49
C LYS A 177 8.53 8.04 -17.25
N PRO A 178 8.76 6.72 -17.33
CA PRO A 178 9.28 5.92 -16.20
C PRO A 178 10.57 6.47 -15.58
N ILE A 179 11.45 7.09 -16.40
CA ILE A 179 12.69 7.70 -15.91
C ILE A 179 12.43 8.85 -14.92
N GLU A 180 11.34 9.60 -15.07
CA GLU A 180 10.99 10.69 -14.16
C GLU A 180 10.60 10.13 -12.78
N VAL A 181 9.82 9.05 -12.76
CA VAL A 181 9.48 8.35 -11.51
C VAL A 181 10.72 7.71 -10.88
N LEU A 182 11.59 7.11 -11.69
CA LEU A 182 12.83 6.49 -11.22
C LEU A 182 13.76 7.54 -10.55
N LYS A 183 13.91 8.71 -11.16
CA LYS A 183 14.71 9.83 -10.59
C LYS A 183 14.16 10.31 -9.24
N ALA A 184 12.85 10.25 -9.06
CA ALA A 184 12.20 10.64 -7.81
C ALA A 184 12.34 9.58 -6.69
N GLN A 185 12.78 8.34 -7.01
CA GLN A 185 12.81 7.28 -5.99
C GLN A 185 13.89 7.50 -4.92
N ALA A 186 15.11 7.89 -5.30
CA ALA A 186 16.17 8.10 -4.31
C ALA A 186 15.84 9.20 -3.31
N PRO A 187 15.40 10.42 -3.71
CA PRO A 187 14.92 11.44 -2.78
C PRO A 187 13.74 10.98 -1.91
N PHE A 188 12.79 10.24 -2.48
CA PHE A 188 11.65 9.70 -1.72
C PHE A 188 12.11 8.71 -0.66
N LEU A 189 12.98 7.76 -1.03
CA LEU A 189 13.50 6.74 -0.11
C LEU A 189 14.35 7.34 1.00
N ASP A 190 15.05 8.45 0.75
CA ASP A 190 15.85 9.14 1.77
C ASP A 190 14.96 9.74 2.87
N THR A 191 13.74 10.14 2.54
CA THR A 191 12.75 10.63 3.51
C THR A 191 11.90 9.52 4.13
N LEU A 192 12.02 8.27 3.65
CA LEU A 192 11.20 7.17 4.12
C LEU A 192 11.54 6.77 5.55
N SER A 193 10.55 6.83 6.42
CA SER A 193 10.66 6.38 7.81
C SER A 193 9.50 5.46 8.18
N PHE A 194 9.80 4.38 8.88
CA PHE A 194 8.79 3.47 9.43
C PHE A 194 8.51 3.79 10.90
N HIS A 195 7.23 3.78 11.26
CA HIS A 195 6.76 4.16 12.60
C HIS A 195 6.72 2.99 13.58
N THR A 196 6.51 1.75 13.08
CA THR A 196 6.41 0.58 13.92
C THR A 196 7.76 -0.14 14.10
N ARG A 197 7.95 -0.77 15.25
CA ARG A 197 9.12 -1.64 15.48
C ARG A 197 9.15 -2.80 14.50
N TRP A 198 7.99 -3.38 14.17
CA TRP A 198 7.86 -4.45 13.21
C TRP A 198 8.39 -4.04 11.84
N ALA A 199 7.94 -2.90 11.32
CA ALA A 199 8.36 -2.43 10.00
C ALA A 199 9.85 -2.09 9.96
N ARG A 200 10.40 -1.44 11.02
CA ARG A 200 11.84 -1.18 11.12
C ARG A 200 12.70 -2.44 11.15
N GLN A 201 12.19 -3.55 11.72
CA GLN A 201 12.88 -4.84 11.69
C GLN A 201 12.75 -5.54 10.33
N MET A 202 11.58 -5.43 9.68
CA MET A 202 11.33 -6.04 8.37
C MET A 202 12.03 -5.31 7.23
N PHE A 203 12.14 -3.99 7.36
CA PHE A 203 12.73 -3.08 6.39
C PHE A 203 13.82 -2.23 7.06
N PRO A 204 14.97 -2.83 7.38
CA PRO A 204 16.05 -2.11 8.06
C PRO A 204 16.64 -1.02 7.17
N GLN A 205 17.31 -0.05 7.79
CA GLN A 205 17.87 1.11 7.09
C GLN A 205 18.90 0.72 6.01
N GLU A 206 19.57 -0.41 6.19
CA GLU A 206 20.51 -0.94 5.19
C GLU A 206 19.81 -1.34 3.90
N LEU A 207 18.58 -1.88 3.99
CA LEU A 207 17.75 -2.21 2.83
C LEU A 207 17.34 -0.93 2.08
N ILE A 208 16.94 0.10 2.82
CA ILE A 208 16.56 1.41 2.23
C ILE A 208 17.78 2.01 1.50
N LYS A 209 18.94 2.06 2.15
CA LYS A 209 20.19 2.56 1.54
C LYS A 209 20.60 1.76 0.30
N ALA A 210 20.46 0.43 0.34
CA ALA A 210 20.74 -0.41 -0.82
C ALA A 210 19.79 -0.09 -2.00
N LYS A 211 18.51 0.18 -1.69
CA LYS A 211 17.51 0.54 -2.69
C LYS A 211 17.76 1.94 -3.28
N ILE A 212 18.19 2.91 -2.48
CA ILE A 212 18.65 4.23 -2.96
C ILE A 212 19.80 4.04 -3.96
N GLY A 213 20.85 3.30 -3.57
CA GLY A 213 21.99 3.05 -4.45
C GLY A 213 21.63 2.30 -5.73
N GLU A 214 20.64 1.38 -5.69
CA GLU A 214 20.10 0.71 -6.88
C GLU A 214 19.43 1.72 -7.82
N ALA A 215 18.54 2.58 -7.29
CA ALA A 215 17.84 3.60 -8.06
C ALA A 215 18.82 4.57 -8.74
N GLU A 216 19.79 5.10 -8.00
CA GLU A 216 20.81 6.01 -8.54
C GLU A 216 21.68 5.37 -9.63
N LYS A 217 22.07 4.10 -9.46
CA LYS A 217 22.83 3.36 -10.47
C LYS A 217 22.02 3.18 -11.75
N LEU A 218 20.75 2.83 -11.64
CA LEU A 218 19.87 2.69 -12.80
C LEU A 218 19.68 4.02 -13.53
N VAL A 219 19.47 5.13 -12.82
CA VAL A 219 19.39 6.46 -13.43
C VAL A 219 20.67 6.75 -14.23
N ARG A 220 21.86 6.56 -13.62
CA ARG A 220 23.14 6.78 -14.32
C ARG A 220 23.29 5.92 -15.58
N LEU A 221 22.92 4.64 -15.50
CA LEU A 221 23.00 3.73 -16.66
C LEU A 221 22.10 4.20 -17.80
N LEU A 222 20.88 4.63 -17.49
CA LEU A 222 19.92 5.09 -18.50
C LEU A 222 20.28 6.45 -19.10
N GLU A 223 20.96 7.33 -18.36
CA GLU A 223 21.39 8.65 -18.86
C GLU A 223 22.68 8.60 -19.67
N THR A 224 23.53 7.59 -19.44
CA THR A 224 24.80 7.46 -20.15
C THR A 224 24.69 6.73 -21.50
N ASP A 225 23.53 6.14 -21.82
CA ASP A 225 23.32 5.46 -23.10
C ASP A 225 23.00 6.47 -24.21
N PRO A 226 23.91 6.64 -25.24
CA PRO A 226 23.67 7.59 -26.33
C PRO A 226 22.43 7.30 -27.15
N ALA A 227 21.96 6.04 -27.19
CA ALA A 227 20.76 5.65 -27.94
C ALA A 227 19.47 6.15 -27.24
N ILE A 228 19.51 6.34 -25.92
CA ILE A 228 18.37 6.86 -25.15
C ILE A 228 18.34 8.39 -25.17
N ALA A 229 19.50 9.05 -25.15
CA ALA A 229 19.62 10.50 -25.26
C ALA A 229 19.03 11.04 -26.58
N ALA A 230 19.22 10.30 -27.69
CA ALA A 230 18.71 10.68 -29.01
C ALA A 230 17.17 10.56 -29.15
N ASN A 231 16.51 9.71 -28.35
CA ASN A 231 15.04 9.52 -28.39
C ASN A 231 14.28 10.39 -27.36
N SER A 232 14.99 11.23 -26.61
CA SER A 232 14.41 12.08 -25.55
C SER A 232 14.34 13.56 -25.96
N ALA A 233 14.90 13.91 -27.13
CA ALA A 233 14.80 15.20 -27.80
C ALA A 233 13.68 15.19 -28.83
#